data_d3a9723071de4fb439631d7537186d96
#
_entry.id   d3a9723071de4fb439631d7537186d96
#
_cell.length_a   1.000
_cell.length_b   1.000
_cell.length_c   1.000
_cell.angle_alpha   90.00
_cell.angle_beta   90.00
_cell.angle_gamma   90.00
#
_symmetry.space_group_name_H-M   'P 1'
#
loop_
_entity.id
_entity.type
_entity.pdbx_description
1 polymer ?
#
loop_
_entity_poly.entity_id
_entity_poly.type
_entity_poly.pdbx_seq_one_letter_code
_entity_poly.pdbx_strand_id
1 'polypeptide(L)'
;MKKLLLSVCAFSLTLATLQAGEITKYVNPFIGTGAIDGGLSGNNYPGATSPFGMIQLSPDTSEAPNWGDASGYDYNRNTIFGFSHTRL
;
A
#
# COMPACT_ATOMS: atom_id res chain seq x y z
N MET A 1 -5.17 30.39 32.43
CA MET A 1 -4.08 29.42 32.17
C MET A 1 -4.55 28.16 31.48
N LYS A 2 -5.60 27.46 31.94
CA LYS A 2 -6.09 26.22 31.30
C LYS A 2 -6.55 26.40 29.86
N LYS A 3 -7.19 27.52 29.51
CA LYS A 3 -7.65 27.82 28.15
C LYS A 3 -6.49 28.12 27.18
N LEU A 4 -5.41 28.71 27.66
CA LEU A 4 -4.21 28.97 26.87
C LEU A 4 -3.43 27.68 26.53
N LEU A 5 -3.30 26.76 27.48
CA LEU A 5 -2.69 25.44 27.30
C LEU A 5 -3.46 24.58 26.30
N LEU A 6 -4.80 24.55 26.37
CA LEU A 6 -5.66 23.87 25.41
C LEU A 6 -5.52 24.44 23.99
N SER A 7 -5.42 25.77 23.86
CA SER A 7 -5.24 26.43 22.57
C SER A 7 -3.89 26.11 21.94
N VAL A 8 -2.83 26.07 22.70
CA VAL A 8 -1.47 25.71 22.24
C VAL A 8 -1.42 24.25 21.80
N CYS A 9 -2.03 23.32 22.56
CA CYS A 9 -2.10 21.91 22.18
C CYS A 9 -2.91 21.70 20.88
N ALA A 10 -4.02 22.40 20.71
CA ALA A 10 -4.82 22.30 19.48
C ALA A 10 -4.06 22.82 18.25
N PHE A 11 -3.29 23.89 18.40
CA PHE A 11 -2.50 24.45 17.32
C PHE A 11 -1.31 23.54 16.93
N SER A 12 -0.66 22.87 17.89
CA SER A 12 0.40 21.93 17.59
C SER A 12 -0.09 20.65 16.89
N LEU A 13 -1.29 20.18 17.21
CA LEU A 13 -1.90 19.04 16.53
C LEU A 13 -2.21 19.32 15.05
N THR A 14 -2.68 20.52 14.74
CA THR A 14 -2.99 20.90 13.34
C THR A 14 -1.76 21.04 12.47
N LEU A 15 -0.62 21.50 13.03
CA LEU A 15 0.66 21.52 12.29
C LEU A 15 1.19 20.13 11.96
N ALA A 16 1.03 19.16 12.85
CA ALA A 16 1.47 17.79 12.61
C ALA A 16 0.71 17.11 11.46
N THR A 17 -0.59 17.38 11.32
CA THR A 17 -1.40 16.82 10.22
C THR A 17 -1.06 17.43 8.86
N LEU A 18 -0.67 18.70 8.80
CA LEU A 18 -0.22 19.34 7.57
C LEU A 18 1.10 18.76 7.02
N GLN A 19 2.02 18.38 7.88
CA GLN A 19 3.29 17.76 7.47
C GLN A 19 3.12 16.33 6.97
N ALA A 20 2.20 15.57 7.52
CA ALA A 20 1.94 14.19 7.08
C ALA A 20 1.42 14.14 5.63
N GLY A 21 0.60 15.07 5.21
CA GLY A 21 0.09 15.16 3.84
C GLY A 21 1.15 15.46 2.78
N GLU A 22 2.22 16.17 3.13
CA GLU A 22 3.30 16.47 2.21
C GLU A 22 4.25 15.27 1.98
N ILE A 23 4.45 14.43 2.98
CA ILE A 23 5.38 13.28 2.90
C ILE A 23 4.76 12.13 2.12
N THR A 24 3.45 11.93 2.20
CA THR A 24 2.76 10.82 1.53
C THR A 24 2.84 10.87 0.00
N LYS A 25 3.05 12.04 -0.59
CA LYS A 25 3.24 12.18 -2.04
C LYS A 25 4.49 11.45 -2.59
N TYR A 26 5.46 11.15 -1.71
CA TYR A 26 6.65 10.39 -2.09
C TYR A 26 6.50 8.88 -1.93
N VAL A 27 5.38 8.42 -1.37
CA VAL A 27 5.09 7.00 -1.22
C VAL A 27 4.50 6.47 -2.52
N ASN A 28 5.19 5.51 -3.14
CA ASN A 28 4.70 4.81 -4.30
C ASN A 28 4.37 3.35 -3.93
N PRO A 29 3.09 2.98 -3.79
CA PRO A 29 2.70 1.62 -3.42
C PRO A 29 2.97 0.57 -4.52
N PHE A 30 3.32 1.00 -5.72
CA PHE A 30 3.59 0.10 -6.84
C PHE A 30 5.06 -0.31 -6.99
N ILE A 31 5.95 0.14 -6.09
CA ILE A 31 7.36 -0.28 -6.13
C ILE A 31 7.45 -1.80 -5.93
N GLY A 32 8.12 -2.48 -6.86
CA GLY A 32 8.30 -3.94 -6.82
C GLY A 32 7.08 -4.75 -7.25
N THR A 33 6.04 -4.14 -7.83
CA THR A 33 4.82 -4.83 -8.27
C THR A 33 4.83 -5.18 -9.75
N GLY A 34 5.79 -4.69 -10.53
CA GLY A 34 5.90 -4.96 -11.96
C GLY A 34 6.85 -6.10 -12.28
N ALA A 35 6.68 -6.68 -13.47
CA ALA A 35 7.61 -7.68 -13.98
C ALA A 35 9.00 -7.08 -14.23
N ILE A 36 10.03 -7.83 -13.84
CA ILE A 36 11.42 -7.58 -14.20
C ILE A 36 11.70 -8.28 -15.54
N ASP A 37 12.70 -7.82 -16.28
CA ASP A 37 13.20 -8.51 -17.47
C ASP A 37 13.44 -9.99 -17.19
N GLY A 38 12.74 -10.86 -17.89
CA GLY A 38 12.74 -12.30 -17.65
C GLY A 38 11.40 -12.86 -17.13
N GLY A 39 10.38 -12.03 -16.99
CA GLY A 39 9.00 -12.45 -16.67
C GLY A 39 8.76 -12.74 -15.20
N LEU A 40 9.68 -12.35 -14.32
CA LEU A 40 9.49 -12.45 -12.88
C LEU A 40 8.92 -11.12 -12.36
N SER A 41 7.77 -11.17 -11.72
CA SER A 41 7.24 -10.06 -10.93
C SER A 41 8.10 -9.82 -9.69
N GLY A 42 8.11 -8.58 -9.19
CA GLY A 42 8.78 -8.25 -7.93
C GLY A 42 8.14 -8.88 -6.69
N ASN A 43 7.04 -9.62 -6.86
CA ASN A 43 6.28 -10.33 -5.83
C ASN A 43 5.77 -9.45 -4.68
N ASN A 44 5.71 -8.15 -4.89
CA ASN A 44 5.05 -7.22 -3.99
C ASN A 44 3.64 -6.94 -4.48
N TYR A 45 2.72 -6.72 -3.56
CA TYR A 45 1.35 -6.32 -3.88
C TYR A 45 1.10 -4.88 -3.39
N PRO A 46 0.23 -4.11 -4.06
CA PRO A 46 -0.02 -2.71 -3.73
C PRO A 46 -1.10 -2.58 -2.65
N GLY A 47 -1.01 -3.34 -1.58
CA GLY A 47 -2.03 -3.43 -0.54
C GLY A 47 -1.53 -2.99 0.83
N ALA A 48 -2.45 -2.51 1.66
CA ALA A 48 -2.17 -2.18 3.05
C ALA A 48 -2.13 -3.44 3.93
N THR A 49 -1.14 -3.52 4.81
CA THR A 49 -0.98 -4.61 5.78
C THR A 49 -1.25 -4.19 7.21
N SER A 50 -1.27 -2.88 7.49
CA SER A 50 -1.56 -2.34 8.80
C SER A 50 -3.05 -1.98 8.91
N PRO A 51 -3.69 -2.18 10.08
CA PRO A 51 -3.15 -2.68 11.34
C PRO A 51 -3.10 -4.21 11.46
N PHE A 52 -3.69 -4.95 10.53
CA PHE A 52 -3.82 -6.42 10.58
C PHE A 52 -2.94 -7.07 9.52
N GLY A 53 -1.65 -7.26 9.82
CA GLY A 53 -0.65 -7.73 8.88
C GLY A 53 -0.88 -9.14 8.29
N MET A 54 -1.80 -9.92 8.85
CA MET A 54 -2.19 -11.23 8.30
C MET A 54 -3.24 -11.13 7.18
N ILE A 55 -3.88 -9.97 7.04
CA ILE A 55 -4.82 -9.71 5.95
C ILE A 55 -4.13 -8.81 4.94
N GLN A 56 -3.90 -9.34 3.76
CA GLN A 56 -3.19 -8.67 2.68
C GLN A 56 -4.13 -8.52 1.50
N LEU A 57 -4.99 -7.50 1.57
CA LEU A 57 -5.96 -7.22 0.51
C LEU A 57 -5.23 -6.71 -0.73
N SER A 58 -5.35 -7.42 -1.84
CA SER A 58 -4.72 -7.07 -3.10
C SER A 58 -5.58 -7.47 -4.30
N PRO A 59 -5.57 -6.70 -5.39
CA PRO A 59 -6.15 -7.14 -6.65
C PRO A 59 -5.37 -8.33 -7.22
N ASP A 60 -6.10 -9.22 -7.88
CA ASP A 60 -5.55 -10.36 -8.62
C ASP A 60 -5.55 -10.05 -10.11
N THR A 61 -4.38 -10.04 -10.71
CA THR A 61 -4.20 -9.81 -12.17
C THR A 61 -3.79 -11.08 -12.92
N SER A 62 -3.62 -12.21 -12.22
CA SER A 62 -3.35 -13.54 -12.78
C SER A 62 -4.56 -14.44 -12.69
N GLU A 63 -4.87 -15.18 -13.77
CA GLU A 63 -5.92 -16.20 -13.78
C GLU A 63 -5.55 -17.46 -12.97
N ALA A 64 -4.28 -17.78 -12.91
CA ALA A 64 -3.78 -18.95 -12.21
C ALA A 64 -2.55 -18.60 -11.38
N PRO A 65 -2.40 -19.23 -10.21
CA PRO A 65 -1.21 -19.04 -9.41
C PRO A 65 0.00 -19.59 -10.15
N ASN A 66 1.03 -18.77 -10.27
CA ASN A 66 2.33 -19.17 -10.78
C ASN A 66 3.42 -18.53 -9.92
N TRP A 67 4.61 -19.09 -9.98
CA TRP A 67 5.74 -18.59 -9.18
C TRP A 67 6.22 -17.21 -9.58
N GLY A 68 5.98 -16.81 -10.82
CA GLY A 68 6.33 -15.48 -11.31
C GLY A 68 5.44 -14.37 -10.74
N ASP A 69 4.21 -14.71 -10.36
CA ASP A 69 3.20 -13.80 -9.81
C ASP A 69 2.74 -14.25 -8.41
N ALA A 70 3.66 -14.64 -7.55
CA ALA A 70 3.32 -15.19 -6.24
C ALA A 70 2.48 -14.23 -5.37
N SER A 71 2.65 -12.92 -5.56
CA SER A 71 1.76 -11.91 -4.94
C SER A 71 0.38 -11.84 -5.59
N GLY A 72 0.17 -12.44 -6.76
CA GLY A 72 -1.05 -12.38 -7.57
C GLY A 72 -1.27 -11.08 -8.30
N TYR A 73 -0.40 -10.10 -8.14
CA TYR A 73 -0.50 -8.80 -8.77
C TYR A 73 0.74 -8.50 -9.63
N ASP A 74 0.48 -8.03 -10.85
CA ASP A 74 1.50 -7.48 -11.75
C ASP A 74 1.01 -6.15 -12.31
N TYR A 75 1.77 -5.09 -12.10
CA TYR A 75 1.49 -3.72 -12.55
C TYR A 75 1.32 -3.61 -14.08
N ASN A 76 1.98 -4.47 -14.84
CA ASN A 76 1.94 -4.44 -16.31
C ASN A 76 0.68 -5.10 -16.90
N ARG A 77 -0.17 -5.70 -16.07
CA ARG A 77 -1.42 -6.33 -16.53
C ARG A 77 -2.61 -5.38 -16.36
N ASN A 78 -3.48 -5.35 -17.35
CA ASN A 78 -4.61 -4.43 -17.41
C ASN A 78 -5.94 -5.04 -16.97
N THR A 79 -5.95 -6.30 -16.57
CA THR A 79 -7.18 -7.01 -16.19
C THR A 79 -7.10 -7.39 -14.73
N ILE A 80 -8.16 -7.10 -13.96
CA ILE A 80 -8.34 -7.55 -12.58
C ILE A 80 -9.40 -8.64 -12.58
N PHE A 81 -9.07 -9.83 -12.08
CA PHE A 81 -9.97 -10.97 -11.97
C PHE A 81 -10.71 -11.01 -10.64
N GLY A 82 -10.17 -10.39 -9.62
CA GLY A 82 -10.77 -10.33 -8.30
C GLY A 82 -9.86 -9.69 -7.27
N PHE A 83 -10.20 -9.90 -6.01
CA PHE A 83 -9.41 -9.43 -4.86
C PHE A 83 -9.23 -10.56 -3.87
N SER A 84 -8.00 -10.82 -3.49
CA SER A 84 -7.66 -11.79 -2.46
C SER A 84 -7.33 -11.10 -1.14
N HIS A 85 -7.61 -11.81 -0.03
CA HIS A 85 -7.40 -11.29 1.33
C HIS A 85 -6.16 -11.89 1.99
N THR A 86 -5.72 -13.05 1.52
CA THR A 86 -4.58 -13.77 2.10
C THR A 86 -3.67 -14.21 0.98
N ARG A 87 -2.37 -13.99 1.20
CA ARG A 87 -1.31 -14.45 0.32
C ARG A 87 -0.30 -15.24 1.16
N LEU A 88 0.15 -16.34 0.63
CA LEU A 88 1.20 -17.16 1.21
C LEU A 88 2.51 -16.88 0.51
#